data_ef7fcee869902967ec1d6003b4912bc2
#
_entry.id   ef7fcee869902967ec1d6003b4912bc2
#
_cell.length_a   1.000
_cell.length_b   1.000
_cell.length_c   1.000
_cell.angle_alpha   90.00
_cell.angle_beta   90.00
_cell.angle_gamma   90.00
#
_symmetry.space_group_name_H-M   'P 1'
#
loop_
_entity.id
_entity.type
_entity.pdbx_description
1 polymer ?
#
loop_
_entity_poly.entity_id
_entity_poly.type
_entity_poly.pdbx_seq_one_letter_code
_entity_poly.pdbx_strand_id
1 'polypeptide(L)'
;LLAYVLFCTNVHYDLGDDVLLARSFGGMVGGVFESFNYITHTFLGWLMHGLSLLWPGVAWFSVAQVAALWISAYAAVLSAMRAAQRLMLPAWCGWLAAVAYLLGMAAEGLTSVTYTLTAAAAGGAAVWRLVAVDWQAGRKAAVRGALGSGALLYAAYLLRAQAFLPSLCLWVGALVALGLMKKAPWRALGAGAAAVAVLFGVSVGVRAVQLSAPERASYLAWQAARTQAVDYGGLAAAEAEALEAAGLSPE
;
A
#
# COMPACT_ATOMS: atom_id res chain seq x y z
N LEU A 1 7.71 20.40 -8.32
CA LEU A 1 7.58 19.04 -8.85
C LEU A 1 6.12 18.69 -9.15
N LEU A 2 5.17 18.83 -8.19
CA LEU A 2 3.75 18.52 -8.44
C LEU A 2 3.19 19.26 -9.66
N ALA A 3 3.39 20.56 -9.75
CA ALA A 3 2.94 21.34 -10.89
C ALA A 3 3.56 20.84 -12.21
N TYR A 4 4.84 20.49 -12.21
CA TYR A 4 5.49 19.91 -13.38
C TYR A 4 4.83 18.58 -13.80
N VAL A 5 4.61 17.66 -12.85
CA VAL A 5 3.95 16.38 -13.14
C VAL A 5 2.55 16.60 -13.69
N LEU A 6 1.74 17.43 -13.04
CA LEU A 6 0.35 17.64 -13.46
C LEU A 6 0.19 18.38 -14.80
N PHE A 7 1.12 19.30 -15.12
CA PHE A 7 1.00 20.16 -16.31
C PHE A 7 1.93 19.78 -17.46
N CYS A 8 3.02 19.05 -17.18
CA CYS A 8 4.04 18.73 -18.17
C CYS A 8 4.14 17.23 -18.48
N THR A 9 3.43 16.36 -17.75
CA THR A 9 3.41 14.92 -18.01
C THR A 9 1.99 14.43 -18.25
N ASN A 10 1.86 13.34 -18.99
CA ASN A 10 0.58 12.68 -19.20
C ASN A 10 0.35 11.66 -18.07
N VAL A 11 -0.36 12.08 -17.03
CA VAL A 11 -0.72 11.19 -15.90
C VAL A 11 -1.85 10.28 -16.36
N HIS A 12 -1.61 8.97 -16.32
CA HIS A 12 -2.57 7.96 -16.75
C HIS A 12 -2.52 6.72 -15.85
N TYR A 13 -3.54 5.89 -15.95
CA TYR A 13 -3.48 4.55 -15.38
C TYR A 13 -2.69 3.63 -16.30
N ASP A 14 -1.78 2.86 -15.72
CA ASP A 14 -0.96 1.90 -16.44
C ASP A 14 -1.72 0.59 -16.73
N LEU A 15 -2.57 0.17 -15.80
CA LEU A 15 -3.30 -1.09 -15.85
C LEU A 15 -4.81 -0.89 -15.95
N GLY A 16 -5.47 -1.75 -16.72
CA GLY A 16 -6.93 -1.78 -16.83
C GLY A 16 -7.64 -2.01 -15.49
N ASP A 17 -7.01 -2.74 -14.57
CA ASP A 17 -7.52 -3.00 -13.22
C ASP A 17 -7.67 -1.71 -12.41
N ASP A 18 -6.75 -0.76 -12.53
CA ASP A 18 -6.83 0.54 -11.85
C ASP A 18 -8.04 1.35 -12.33
N VAL A 19 -8.30 1.33 -13.64
CA VAL A 19 -9.47 1.97 -14.24
C VAL A 19 -10.75 1.29 -13.76
N LEU A 20 -10.76 -0.05 -13.71
CA LEU A 20 -11.93 -0.81 -13.24
C LEU A 20 -12.23 -0.52 -11.78
N LEU A 21 -11.20 -0.50 -10.92
CA LEU A 21 -11.33 -0.14 -9.50
C LEU A 21 -11.86 1.28 -9.31
N ALA A 22 -11.32 2.24 -10.05
CA ALA A 22 -11.78 3.63 -10.00
C ALA A 22 -13.25 3.76 -10.39
N ARG A 23 -13.69 3.04 -11.43
CA ARG A 23 -15.09 3.00 -11.88
C ARG A 23 -16.00 2.29 -10.88
N SER A 24 -15.58 1.16 -10.31
CA SER A 24 -16.34 0.40 -9.29
C SER A 24 -16.56 1.24 -8.05
N PHE A 25 -15.51 1.90 -7.54
CA PHE A 25 -15.61 2.80 -6.40
C PHE A 25 -16.38 4.09 -6.71
N GLY A 26 -16.50 4.49 -7.95
CA GLY A 26 -17.33 5.61 -8.39
C GLY A 26 -18.78 5.23 -8.67
N GLY A 27 -19.17 3.95 -8.51
CA GLY A 27 -20.53 3.48 -8.85
C GLY A 27 -20.82 3.48 -10.36
N MET A 28 -19.80 3.56 -11.20
CA MET A 28 -19.95 3.62 -12.66
C MET A 28 -20.15 2.25 -13.31
N VAL A 29 -19.93 1.17 -12.57
CA VAL A 29 -20.12 -0.20 -13.03
C VAL A 29 -21.46 -0.69 -12.51
N GLY A 30 -22.42 -0.89 -13.40
CA GLY A 30 -23.75 -1.41 -13.06
C GLY A 30 -24.62 -0.48 -12.21
N GLY A 31 -24.22 0.78 -12.00
CA GLY A 31 -24.95 1.75 -11.18
C GLY A 31 -24.95 1.43 -9.67
N VAL A 32 -24.23 0.40 -9.25
CA VAL A 32 -24.14 -0.04 -7.85
C VAL A 32 -22.71 0.18 -7.36
N PHE A 33 -22.60 0.81 -6.20
CA PHE A 33 -21.31 0.94 -5.53
C PHE A 33 -20.90 -0.42 -4.92
N GLU A 34 -19.72 -0.89 -5.29
CA GLU A 34 -19.14 -2.11 -4.70
C GLU A 34 -17.94 -1.75 -3.81
N SER A 35 -18.14 -1.90 -2.49
CA SER A 35 -17.07 -1.65 -1.51
C SER A 35 -16.07 -2.79 -1.39
N PHE A 36 -16.48 -3.99 -1.79
CA PHE A 36 -15.67 -5.18 -1.69
C PHE A 36 -15.02 -5.48 -3.05
N ASN A 37 -13.73 -5.65 -3.03
CA ASN A 37 -12.98 -6.27 -4.12
C ASN A 37 -11.85 -7.14 -3.52
N TYR A 38 -11.27 -8.02 -4.30
CA TYR A 38 -10.23 -8.92 -3.83
C TYR A 38 -8.83 -8.29 -3.83
N ILE A 39 -8.64 -7.18 -4.54
CA ILE A 39 -7.36 -6.49 -4.74
C ILE A 39 -7.06 -5.58 -3.56
N THR A 40 -7.99 -4.69 -3.22
CA THR A 40 -7.82 -3.69 -2.18
C THR A 40 -8.60 -4.06 -0.91
N HIS A 41 -8.25 -3.43 0.20
CA HIS A 41 -8.96 -3.67 1.45
C HIS A 41 -10.31 -2.93 1.48
N THR A 42 -11.34 -3.55 2.05
CA THR A 42 -12.70 -3.00 2.13
C THR A 42 -12.78 -1.65 2.84
N PHE A 43 -11.90 -1.37 3.80
CA PHE A 43 -11.85 -0.05 4.43
C PHE A 43 -11.54 1.06 3.43
N LEU A 44 -10.70 0.78 2.43
CA LEU A 44 -10.48 1.73 1.34
C LEU A 44 -11.77 1.91 0.53
N GLY A 45 -12.48 0.82 0.21
CA GLY A 45 -13.76 0.87 -0.47
C GLY A 45 -14.79 1.71 0.28
N TRP A 46 -14.95 1.52 1.60
CA TRP A 46 -15.85 2.34 2.41
C TRP A 46 -15.46 3.82 2.43
N LEU A 47 -14.16 4.12 2.52
CA LEU A 47 -13.67 5.49 2.45
C LEU A 47 -14.01 6.13 1.10
N MET A 48 -13.75 5.42 0.01
CA MET A 48 -14.06 5.92 -1.35
C MET A 48 -15.56 6.13 -1.54
N HIS A 49 -16.40 5.23 -1.01
CA HIS A 49 -17.84 5.40 -1.02
C HIS A 49 -18.28 6.65 -0.27
N GLY A 50 -17.85 6.81 0.96
CA GLY A 50 -18.18 7.99 1.76
C GLY A 50 -17.80 9.29 1.06
N LEU A 51 -16.61 9.34 0.43
CA LEU A 51 -16.18 10.51 -0.34
C LEU A 51 -17.03 10.72 -1.60
N SER A 52 -17.43 9.65 -2.28
CA SER A 52 -18.30 9.74 -3.47
C SER A 52 -19.71 10.23 -3.14
N LEU A 53 -20.24 9.92 -1.95
CA LEU A 53 -21.50 10.48 -1.46
C LEU A 53 -21.39 11.99 -1.19
N LEU A 54 -20.25 12.44 -0.67
CA LEU A 54 -20.03 13.86 -0.38
C LEU A 54 -19.80 14.69 -1.66
N TRP A 55 -19.12 14.11 -2.65
CA TRP A 55 -18.80 14.80 -3.89
C TRP A 55 -18.84 13.84 -5.07
N PRO A 56 -20.02 13.63 -5.66
CA PRO A 56 -20.18 12.77 -6.83
C PRO A 56 -19.39 13.26 -8.05
N GLY A 57 -18.91 12.34 -8.86
CA GLY A 57 -18.18 12.65 -10.09
C GLY A 57 -16.68 12.87 -9.93
N VAL A 58 -16.15 12.91 -8.71
CA VAL A 58 -14.70 12.91 -8.47
C VAL A 58 -14.18 11.47 -8.46
N ALA A 59 -13.10 11.20 -9.19
CA ALA A 59 -12.41 9.91 -9.19
C ALA A 59 -11.59 9.75 -7.88
N TRP A 60 -12.26 9.55 -6.75
CA TRP A 60 -11.64 9.53 -5.42
C TRP A 60 -10.55 8.50 -5.27
N PHE A 61 -10.63 7.36 -5.95
CA PHE A 61 -9.58 6.36 -5.92
C PHE A 61 -8.27 6.88 -6.56
N SER A 62 -8.37 7.59 -7.69
CA SER A 62 -7.22 8.25 -8.32
C SER A 62 -6.63 9.34 -7.41
N VAL A 63 -7.50 10.16 -6.82
CA VAL A 63 -7.08 11.21 -5.88
C VAL A 63 -6.35 10.60 -4.68
N ALA A 64 -6.87 9.51 -4.13
CA ALA A 64 -6.26 8.81 -3.00
C ALA A 64 -4.88 8.21 -3.36
N GLN A 65 -4.74 7.61 -4.56
CA GLN A 65 -3.47 7.08 -5.03
C GLN A 65 -2.43 8.19 -5.21
N VAL A 66 -2.78 9.26 -5.91
CA VAL A 66 -1.87 10.41 -6.11
C VAL A 66 -1.49 11.05 -4.77
N ALA A 67 -2.46 11.24 -3.87
CA ALA A 67 -2.18 11.76 -2.53
C ALA A 67 -1.26 10.84 -1.72
N ALA A 68 -1.47 9.52 -1.78
CA ALA A 68 -0.62 8.54 -1.11
C ALA A 68 0.82 8.55 -1.67
N LEU A 69 1.00 8.65 -2.98
CA LEU A 69 2.32 8.81 -3.61
C LEU A 69 3.03 10.07 -3.14
N TRP A 70 2.34 11.21 -3.12
CA TRP A 70 2.92 12.48 -2.68
C TRP A 70 3.28 12.48 -1.21
N ILE A 71 2.40 11.97 -0.35
CA ILE A 71 2.67 11.83 1.09
C ILE A 71 3.87 10.91 1.31
N SER A 72 3.95 9.81 0.56
CA SER A 72 5.05 8.85 0.63
C SER A 72 6.37 9.47 0.18
N ALA A 73 6.38 10.17 -0.94
CA ALA A 73 7.56 10.87 -1.45
C ALA A 73 8.05 11.93 -0.46
N TYR A 74 7.15 12.75 0.06
CA TYR A 74 7.48 13.76 1.06
C TYR A 74 8.03 13.14 2.36
N ALA A 75 7.37 12.10 2.86
CA ALA A 75 7.80 11.38 4.07
C ALA A 75 9.18 10.72 3.88
N ALA A 76 9.44 10.12 2.72
CA ALA A 76 10.71 9.49 2.42
C ALA A 76 11.85 10.51 2.33
N VAL A 77 11.66 11.62 1.62
CA VAL A 77 12.66 12.70 1.51
C VAL A 77 13.03 13.26 2.88
N LEU A 78 12.02 13.65 3.68
CA LEU A 78 12.27 14.16 5.05
C LEU A 78 12.97 13.12 5.92
N SER A 79 12.60 11.86 5.77
CA SER A 79 13.17 10.77 6.58
C SER A 79 14.60 10.47 6.19
N ALA A 80 14.93 10.48 4.89
CA ALA A 80 16.29 10.30 4.41
C ALA A 80 17.23 11.40 4.94
N MET A 81 16.79 12.67 4.89
CA MET A 81 17.55 13.78 5.43
C MET A 81 17.78 13.66 6.94
N ARG A 82 16.74 13.31 7.70
CA ARG A 82 16.85 13.09 9.15
C ARG A 82 17.72 11.90 9.50
N ALA A 83 17.61 10.81 8.75
CA ALA A 83 18.43 9.62 8.96
C ALA A 83 19.91 9.95 8.73
N ALA A 84 20.28 10.67 7.67
CA ALA A 84 21.63 11.10 7.41
C ALA A 84 22.18 11.94 8.56
N GLN A 85 21.43 12.93 9.06
CA GLN A 85 21.82 13.75 10.19
C GLN A 85 22.08 12.92 11.46
N ARG A 86 21.21 11.97 11.78
CA ARG A 86 21.34 11.09 12.96
C ARG A 86 22.47 10.10 12.89
N LEU A 87 22.77 9.65 11.69
CA LEU A 87 23.90 8.76 11.46
C LEU A 87 25.23 9.52 11.33
N MET A 88 25.19 10.85 11.52
CA MET A 88 26.35 11.74 11.35
C MET A 88 26.98 11.64 9.95
N LEU A 89 26.13 11.37 8.95
CA LEU A 89 26.56 11.30 7.55
C LEU A 89 26.54 12.69 6.91
N PRO A 90 27.38 12.93 5.90
CA PRO A 90 27.28 14.16 5.11
C PRO A 90 25.89 14.39 4.52
N ALA A 91 25.44 15.61 4.41
CA ALA A 91 24.09 15.94 3.92
C ALA A 91 23.80 15.38 2.51
N TRP A 92 24.82 15.26 1.66
CA TRP A 92 24.67 14.67 0.33
C TRP A 92 24.22 13.21 0.36
N CYS A 93 24.53 12.43 1.40
CA CYS A 93 24.03 11.06 1.56
C CYS A 93 22.51 11.04 1.71
N GLY A 94 21.95 11.98 2.48
CA GLY A 94 20.50 12.14 2.62
C GLY A 94 19.85 12.53 1.30
N TRP A 95 20.45 13.43 0.56
CA TRP A 95 19.98 13.82 -0.77
C TRP A 95 20.06 12.68 -1.77
N LEU A 96 21.16 11.92 -1.79
CA LEU A 96 21.31 10.77 -2.67
C LEU A 96 20.24 9.71 -2.40
N ALA A 97 20.00 9.39 -1.12
CA ALA A 97 18.95 8.45 -0.73
C ALA A 97 17.54 8.96 -1.12
N ALA A 98 17.27 10.25 -0.94
CA ALA A 98 16.01 10.87 -1.34
C ALA A 98 15.81 10.82 -2.87
N VAL A 99 16.83 11.16 -3.64
CA VAL A 99 16.79 11.11 -5.11
C VAL A 99 16.62 9.67 -5.60
N ALA A 100 17.37 8.71 -5.03
CA ALA A 100 17.25 7.30 -5.38
C ALA A 100 15.82 6.79 -5.11
N TYR A 101 15.22 7.17 -3.98
CA TYR A 101 13.82 6.82 -3.70
C TYR A 101 12.85 7.47 -4.69
N LEU A 102 13.01 8.76 -4.97
CA LEU A 102 12.14 9.49 -5.89
C LEU A 102 12.21 8.91 -7.32
N LEU A 103 13.40 8.59 -7.79
CA LEU A 103 13.59 8.03 -9.13
C LEU A 103 13.14 6.56 -9.20
N GLY A 104 13.45 5.76 -8.19
CA GLY A 104 13.18 4.32 -8.19
C GLY A 104 11.74 3.93 -7.83
N MET A 105 11.03 4.78 -7.07
CA MET A 105 9.70 4.42 -6.54
C MET A 105 8.60 5.42 -6.87
N ALA A 106 8.92 6.71 -6.93
CA ALA A 106 7.90 7.74 -7.03
C ALA A 106 7.74 8.29 -8.45
N ALA A 107 8.82 8.39 -9.23
CA ALA A 107 8.78 9.03 -10.54
C ALA A 107 7.84 8.31 -11.51
N GLU A 108 7.96 6.99 -11.61
CA GLU A 108 7.09 6.17 -12.45
C GLU A 108 5.65 6.19 -11.93
N GLY A 109 5.44 5.99 -10.64
CA GLY A 109 4.11 6.00 -10.03
C GLY A 109 3.40 7.35 -10.11
N LEU A 110 4.10 8.46 -10.32
CA LEU A 110 3.50 9.78 -10.51
C LEU A 110 3.00 10.01 -11.94
N THR A 111 3.51 9.28 -12.91
CA THR A 111 3.11 9.37 -14.33
C THR A 111 2.21 8.21 -14.73
N SER A 112 2.57 7.00 -14.33
CA SER A 112 1.81 5.76 -14.52
C SER A 112 1.22 5.32 -13.18
N VAL A 113 0.03 5.83 -12.85
CA VAL A 113 -0.58 5.60 -11.53
C VAL A 113 -1.09 4.17 -11.45
N THR A 114 -0.46 3.38 -10.59
CA THR A 114 -0.92 2.03 -10.24
C THR A 114 -1.04 1.86 -8.73
N TYR A 115 -2.04 1.11 -8.29
CA TYR A 115 -2.19 0.79 -6.86
C TYR A 115 -1.00 -0.01 -6.32
N THR A 116 -0.32 -0.78 -7.18
CA THR A 116 0.88 -1.55 -6.82
C THR A 116 2.08 -0.67 -6.52
N LEU A 117 2.42 0.27 -7.43
CA LEU A 117 3.51 1.22 -7.22
C LEU A 117 3.21 2.15 -6.06
N THR A 118 1.96 2.59 -5.94
CA THR A 118 1.52 3.42 -4.81
C THR A 118 1.70 2.68 -3.48
N ALA A 119 1.32 1.40 -3.41
CA ALA A 119 1.52 0.59 -2.21
C ALA A 119 3.01 0.36 -1.91
N ALA A 120 3.83 0.07 -2.92
CA ALA A 120 5.28 -0.10 -2.75
C ALA A 120 5.95 1.19 -2.28
N ALA A 121 5.57 2.34 -2.86
CA ALA A 121 6.07 3.64 -2.43
C ALA A 121 5.67 3.95 -0.97
N ALA A 122 4.43 3.71 -0.57
CA ALA A 122 3.99 3.91 0.81
C ALA A 122 4.74 2.99 1.78
N GLY A 123 4.94 1.72 1.42
CA GLY A 123 5.71 0.76 2.21
C GLY A 123 7.18 1.14 2.34
N GLY A 124 7.84 1.55 1.27
CA GLY A 124 9.22 2.05 1.28
C GLY A 124 9.36 3.31 2.14
N ALA A 125 8.44 4.26 2.02
CA ALA A 125 8.42 5.47 2.86
C ALA A 125 8.20 5.13 4.35
N ALA A 126 7.42 4.09 4.66
CA ALA A 126 7.23 3.60 6.02
C ALA A 126 8.56 3.14 6.64
N VAL A 127 9.36 2.38 5.89
CA VAL A 127 10.69 1.91 6.36
C VAL A 127 11.62 3.11 6.61
N TRP A 128 11.73 4.04 5.67
CA TRP A 128 12.53 5.26 5.85
C TRP A 128 12.11 6.06 7.07
N ARG A 129 10.78 6.25 7.23
CA ARG A 129 10.25 6.96 8.38
C ARG A 129 10.55 6.28 9.70
N LEU A 130 10.53 4.93 9.76
CA LEU A 130 10.87 4.16 10.94
C LEU A 130 12.32 4.39 11.36
N VAL A 131 13.26 4.32 10.42
CA VAL A 131 14.68 4.58 10.67
C VAL A 131 14.92 6.00 11.16
N ALA A 132 14.13 6.96 10.66
CA ALA A 132 14.23 8.37 11.04
C ALA A 132 13.55 8.71 12.37
N VAL A 133 12.85 7.77 13.05
CA VAL A 133 12.23 8.01 14.36
C VAL A 133 13.28 8.34 15.42
N ASP A 134 13.00 9.35 16.26
CA ASP A 134 13.81 9.62 17.45
C ASP A 134 13.40 8.73 18.61
N TRP A 135 14.04 7.60 18.69
CA TRP A 135 13.78 6.61 19.73
C TRP A 135 14.26 7.03 21.11
N GLN A 136 15.12 8.07 21.19
CA GLN A 136 15.66 8.59 22.46
C GLN A 136 14.87 9.80 23.00
N ALA A 137 14.00 10.40 22.20
CA ALA A 137 13.19 11.55 22.60
C ALA A 137 12.04 11.22 23.57
N GLY A 138 12.05 10.00 24.12
CA GLY A 138 11.04 9.51 25.08
C GLY A 138 9.91 8.72 24.43
N ARG A 139 9.21 7.93 25.28
CA ARG A 139 8.21 6.94 24.86
C ARG A 139 7.10 7.52 23.95
N LYS A 140 6.56 8.71 24.29
CA LYS A 140 5.48 9.32 23.52
C LYS A 140 5.92 9.71 22.11
N ALA A 141 7.13 10.26 21.98
CA ALA A 141 7.70 10.64 20.67
C ALA A 141 8.00 9.39 19.82
N ALA A 142 8.58 8.37 20.43
CA ALA A 142 8.87 7.10 19.77
C ALA A 142 7.60 6.41 19.25
N VAL A 143 6.56 6.29 20.09
CA VAL A 143 5.27 5.69 19.66
C VAL A 143 4.61 6.50 18.56
N ARG A 144 4.60 7.85 18.66
CA ARG A 144 4.06 8.71 17.59
C ARG A 144 4.83 8.54 16.27
N GLY A 145 6.15 8.44 16.35
CA GLY A 145 7.00 8.19 15.19
C GLY A 145 6.70 6.82 14.55
N ALA A 146 6.59 5.78 15.37
CA ALA A 146 6.25 4.43 14.93
C ALA A 146 4.84 4.37 14.30
N LEU A 147 3.84 5.01 14.92
CA LEU A 147 2.49 5.11 14.36
C LEU A 147 2.48 5.84 13.02
N GLY A 148 3.25 6.91 12.86
CA GLY A 148 3.37 7.61 11.58
C GLY A 148 4.03 6.76 10.49
N SER A 149 4.98 5.90 10.84
CA SER A 149 5.54 4.87 9.95
C SER A 149 4.49 3.78 9.67
N GLY A 150 3.82 3.29 10.71
CA GLY A 150 2.76 2.28 10.61
C GLY A 150 1.57 2.73 9.75
N ALA A 151 1.21 4.02 9.77
CA ALA A 151 0.15 4.56 8.93
C ALA A 151 0.49 4.47 7.43
N LEU A 152 1.75 4.73 7.04
CA LEU A 152 2.21 4.54 5.66
C LEU A 152 2.21 3.05 5.28
N LEU A 153 2.66 2.19 6.19
CA LEU A 153 2.63 0.74 5.98
C LEU A 153 1.18 0.24 5.86
N TYR A 154 0.27 0.80 6.65
CA TYR A 154 -1.15 0.50 6.60
C TYR A 154 -1.80 0.97 5.29
N ALA A 155 -1.43 2.14 4.78
CA ALA A 155 -1.86 2.59 3.46
C ALA A 155 -1.42 1.62 2.35
N ALA A 156 -0.20 1.10 2.42
CA ALA A 156 0.27 0.06 1.51
C ALA A 156 -0.60 -1.21 1.57
N TYR A 157 -0.97 -1.64 2.78
CA TYR A 157 -1.85 -2.79 3.00
C TYR A 157 -3.26 -2.57 2.44
N LEU A 158 -3.84 -1.39 2.68
CA LEU A 158 -5.18 -1.06 2.15
C LEU A 158 -5.22 -1.05 0.63
N LEU A 159 -4.14 -0.61 -0.02
CA LEU A 159 -4.03 -0.56 -1.47
C LEU A 159 -3.76 -1.95 -2.06
N ARG A 160 -2.78 -2.69 -1.53
CA ARG A 160 -2.42 -4.02 -2.06
C ARG A 160 -1.67 -4.87 -1.04
N ALA A 161 -2.30 -5.95 -0.57
CA ALA A 161 -1.71 -6.85 0.42
C ALA A 161 -0.41 -7.53 -0.08
N GLN A 162 -0.32 -7.88 -1.37
CA GLN A 162 0.89 -8.50 -1.93
C GLN A 162 2.10 -7.55 -1.94
N ALA A 163 1.91 -6.27 -2.27
CA ALA A 163 2.97 -5.26 -2.23
C ALA A 163 3.34 -4.84 -0.78
N PHE A 164 2.40 -4.97 0.14
CA PHE A 164 2.63 -4.72 1.56
C PHE A 164 3.58 -5.74 2.20
N LEU A 165 3.50 -7.03 1.86
CA LEU A 165 4.30 -8.09 2.51
C LEU A 165 5.82 -7.84 2.46
N PRO A 166 6.45 -7.55 1.31
CA PRO A 166 7.87 -7.21 1.26
C PRO A 166 8.20 -5.98 2.13
N SER A 167 7.33 -4.97 2.11
CA SER A 167 7.51 -3.77 2.93
C SER A 167 7.42 -4.07 4.43
N LEU A 168 6.52 -4.97 4.84
CA LEU A 168 6.42 -5.44 6.22
C LEU A 168 7.70 -6.18 6.65
N CYS A 169 8.23 -7.06 5.81
CA CYS A 169 9.49 -7.76 6.09
C CYS A 169 10.64 -6.77 6.30
N LEU A 170 10.77 -5.78 5.43
CA LEU A 170 11.78 -4.72 5.57
C LEU A 170 11.55 -3.87 6.82
N TRP A 171 10.31 -3.54 7.13
CA TRP A 171 9.94 -2.76 8.32
C TRP A 171 10.28 -3.50 9.61
N VAL A 172 9.95 -4.80 9.71
CA VAL A 172 10.33 -5.66 10.84
C VAL A 172 11.85 -5.81 10.93
N GLY A 173 12.52 -6.05 9.80
CA GLY A 173 13.98 -6.11 9.74
C GLY A 173 14.64 -4.82 10.24
N ALA A 174 14.09 -3.66 9.88
CA ALA A 174 14.58 -2.37 10.37
C ALA A 174 14.37 -2.21 11.89
N LEU A 175 13.22 -2.65 12.44
CA LEU A 175 13.00 -2.67 13.90
C LEU A 175 14.06 -3.50 14.62
N VAL A 176 14.30 -4.71 14.14
CA VAL A 176 15.32 -5.62 14.73
C VAL A 176 16.70 -4.99 14.64
N ALA A 177 17.07 -4.46 13.48
CA ALA A 177 18.38 -3.81 13.29
C ALA A 177 18.56 -2.62 14.25
N LEU A 178 17.55 -1.76 14.41
CA LEU A 178 17.61 -0.64 15.34
C LEU A 178 17.82 -1.09 16.79
N GLY A 179 17.20 -2.21 17.18
CA GLY A 179 17.37 -2.81 18.50
C GLY A 179 18.77 -3.40 18.69
N LEU A 180 19.27 -4.19 17.71
CA LEU A 180 20.58 -4.81 17.77
C LEU A 180 21.71 -3.77 17.75
N MET A 181 21.55 -2.71 16.95
CA MET A 181 22.50 -1.59 16.92
C MET A 181 22.42 -0.68 18.15
N LYS A 182 21.55 -0.98 19.12
CA LYS A 182 21.30 -0.17 20.32
C LYS A 182 20.90 1.28 20.01
N LYS A 183 20.39 1.54 18.81
CA LYS A 183 19.88 2.87 18.39
C LYS A 183 18.50 3.19 18.97
N ALA A 184 17.76 2.15 19.40
CA ALA A 184 16.45 2.28 20.02
C ALA A 184 16.29 1.29 21.18
N PRO A 185 15.63 1.69 22.29
CA PRO A 185 15.36 0.79 23.40
C PRO A 185 14.27 -0.22 23.01
N TRP A 186 14.47 -1.51 23.27
CA TRP A 186 13.53 -2.58 22.93
C TRP A 186 12.09 -2.34 23.42
N ARG A 187 11.94 -1.70 24.60
CA ARG A 187 10.62 -1.34 25.13
C ARG A 187 9.87 -0.34 24.24
N ALA A 188 10.57 0.63 23.63
CA ALA A 188 9.98 1.60 22.74
C ALA A 188 9.65 0.97 21.37
N LEU A 189 10.55 0.12 20.86
CA LEU A 189 10.31 -0.66 19.65
C LEU A 189 9.10 -1.57 19.80
N GLY A 190 9.01 -2.33 20.91
CA GLY A 190 7.88 -3.19 21.20
C GLY A 190 6.55 -2.43 21.35
N ALA A 191 6.55 -1.28 22.02
CA ALA A 191 5.36 -0.45 22.12
C ALA A 191 4.89 0.10 20.77
N GLY A 192 5.83 0.51 19.91
CA GLY A 192 5.54 0.96 18.55
C GLY A 192 5.00 -0.17 17.67
N ALA A 193 5.65 -1.34 17.72
CA ALA A 193 5.21 -2.52 16.99
C ALA A 193 3.81 -2.99 17.44
N ALA A 194 3.55 -3.03 18.75
CA ALA A 194 2.24 -3.42 19.28
C ALA A 194 1.13 -2.46 18.82
N ALA A 195 1.37 -1.16 18.84
CA ALA A 195 0.39 -0.17 18.37
C ALA A 195 0.06 -0.35 16.87
N VAL A 196 1.07 -0.66 16.06
CA VAL A 196 0.88 -0.98 14.63
C VAL A 196 0.16 -2.32 14.47
N ALA A 197 0.53 -3.35 15.23
CA ALA A 197 -0.10 -4.66 15.17
C ALA A 197 -1.60 -4.63 15.53
N VAL A 198 -2.02 -3.78 16.48
CA VAL A 198 -3.44 -3.59 16.81
C VAL A 198 -4.20 -3.04 15.60
N LEU A 199 -3.64 -2.03 14.92
CA LEU A 199 -4.25 -1.44 13.73
C LEU A 199 -4.47 -2.49 12.63
N PHE A 200 -3.45 -3.31 12.37
CA PHE A 200 -3.54 -4.40 11.39
C PHE A 200 -4.47 -5.52 11.84
N GLY A 201 -4.44 -5.90 13.12
CA GLY A 201 -5.27 -6.95 13.67
C GLY A 201 -6.76 -6.70 13.48
N VAL A 202 -7.22 -5.47 13.69
CA VAL A 202 -8.61 -5.07 13.43
C VAL A 202 -8.95 -5.24 11.95
N SER A 203 -8.08 -4.79 11.07
CA SER A 203 -8.32 -4.88 9.62
C SER A 203 -8.32 -6.31 9.11
N VAL A 204 -7.37 -7.13 9.56
CA VAL A 204 -7.32 -8.56 9.22
C VAL A 204 -8.58 -9.27 9.73
N GLY A 205 -9.03 -8.98 10.95
CA GLY A 205 -10.26 -9.52 11.52
C GLY A 205 -11.49 -9.17 10.69
N VAL A 206 -11.65 -7.89 10.33
CA VAL A 206 -12.76 -7.45 9.46
C VAL A 206 -12.69 -8.15 8.10
N ARG A 207 -11.52 -8.24 7.50
CA ARG A 207 -11.34 -8.93 6.23
C ARG A 207 -11.69 -10.42 6.33
N ALA A 208 -11.25 -11.10 7.39
CA ALA A 208 -11.55 -12.51 7.62
C ALA A 208 -13.07 -12.77 7.76
N VAL A 209 -13.78 -11.92 8.52
CA VAL A 209 -15.24 -11.99 8.65
C VAL A 209 -15.92 -11.78 7.29
N GLN A 210 -15.46 -10.83 6.51
CA GLN A 210 -16.02 -10.59 5.18
C GLN A 210 -15.80 -11.76 4.22
N LEU A 211 -14.62 -12.38 4.26
CA LEU A 211 -14.27 -13.52 3.42
C LEU A 211 -14.96 -14.83 3.84
N SER A 212 -15.48 -14.91 5.06
CA SER A 212 -16.22 -16.10 5.52
C SER A 212 -17.63 -16.21 4.92
N ALA A 213 -18.14 -15.17 4.25
CA ALA A 213 -19.42 -15.26 3.55
C ALA A 213 -19.29 -16.24 2.35
N PRO A 214 -20.19 -17.26 2.22
CA PRO A 214 -20.07 -18.30 1.20
C PRO A 214 -19.95 -17.77 -0.24
N GLU A 215 -20.71 -16.71 -0.56
CA GLU A 215 -20.69 -16.07 -1.89
C GLU A 215 -19.31 -15.47 -2.21
N ARG A 216 -18.65 -14.87 -1.21
CA ARG A 216 -17.32 -14.28 -1.37
C ARG A 216 -16.23 -15.35 -1.43
N ALA A 217 -16.37 -16.42 -0.68
CA ALA A 217 -15.46 -17.57 -0.74
C ALA A 217 -15.50 -18.22 -2.13
N SER A 218 -16.70 -18.43 -2.68
CA SER A 218 -16.89 -18.94 -4.04
C SER A 218 -16.29 -18.03 -5.10
N TYR A 219 -16.52 -16.70 -4.96
CA TYR A 219 -15.92 -15.71 -5.87
C TYR A 219 -14.38 -15.74 -5.82
N LEU A 220 -13.79 -15.87 -4.62
CA LEU A 220 -12.33 -15.94 -4.48
C LEU A 220 -11.76 -17.23 -5.11
N ALA A 221 -12.45 -18.36 -4.94
CA ALA A 221 -12.05 -19.62 -5.57
C ALA A 221 -12.09 -19.50 -7.10
N TRP A 222 -13.18 -18.95 -7.64
CA TRP A 222 -13.29 -18.66 -9.07
C TRP A 222 -12.19 -17.72 -9.57
N GLN A 223 -11.93 -16.61 -8.84
CA GLN A 223 -10.90 -15.65 -9.22
C GLN A 223 -9.50 -16.27 -9.20
N ALA A 224 -9.19 -17.11 -8.20
CA ALA A 224 -7.91 -17.82 -8.14
C ALA A 224 -7.74 -18.77 -9.33
N ALA A 225 -8.77 -19.54 -9.67
CA ALA A 225 -8.76 -20.44 -10.83
C ALA A 225 -8.60 -19.66 -12.15
N ARG A 226 -9.35 -18.55 -12.31
CA ARG A 226 -9.24 -17.68 -13.47
C ARG A 226 -7.82 -17.11 -13.61
N THR A 227 -7.25 -16.59 -12.53
CA THR A 227 -5.89 -16.01 -12.54
C THR A 227 -4.86 -17.09 -12.92
N GLN A 228 -4.98 -18.29 -12.39
CA GLN A 228 -4.10 -19.40 -12.76
C GLN A 228 -4.23 -19.76 -14.25
N ALA A 229 -5.46 -19.84 -14.76
CA ALA A 229 -5.71 -20.21 -16.15
C ALA A 229 -5.30 -19.12 -17.14
N VAL A 230 -5.61 -17.85 -16.85
CA VAL A 230 -5.46 -16.74 -17.82
C VAL A 230 -4.12 -16.03 -17.67
N ASP A 231 -3.71 -15.73 -16.42
CA ASP A 231 -2.57 -14.85 -16.18
C ASP A 231 -1.23 -15.61 -16.11
N TYR A 232 -1.25 -16.88 -15.66
CA TYR A 232 -0.01 -17.62 -15.40
C TYR A 232 0.24 -18.83 -16.29
N GLY A 233 -0.76 -19.48 -16.82
CA GLY A 233 -0.53 -20.74 -17.53
C GLY A 233 -1.25 -20.89 -18.86
N GLY A 234 -2.17 -20.01 -19.13
CA GLY A 234 -3.16 -20.24 -20.17
C GLY A 234 -4.09 -21.42 -19.83
N LEU A 235 -5.15 -21.57 -20.58
CA LEU A 235 -6.16 -22.62 -20.34
C LEU A 235 -5.58 -24.03 -20.37
N ALA A 236 -4.61 -24.28 -21.23
CA ALA A 236 -3.97 -25.59 -21.39
C ALA A 236 -3.10 -26.03 -20.19
N ALA A 237 -2.65 -25.07 -19.37
CA ALA A 237 -1.84 -25.36 -18.19
C ALA A 237 -2.65 -25.38 -16.88
N ALA A 238 -3.92 -25.01 -16.93
CA ALA A 238 -4.78 -25.02 -15.75
C ALA A 238 -5.25 -26.46 -15.45
N GLU A 239 -5.28 -26.83 -14.18
CA GLU A 239 -5.83 -28.11 -13.76
C GLU A 239 -7.32 -28.18 -14.10
N ALA A 240 -7.81 -29.36 -14.50
CA ALA A 240 -9.20 -29.58 -14.92
C ALA A 240 -10.22 -29.12 -13.86
N GLU A 241 -9.91 -29.36 -12.57
CA GLU A 241 -10.74 -28.94 -11.45
C GLU A 241 -10.83 -27.38 -11.34
N ALA A 242 -9.72 -26.67 -11.63
CA ALA A 242 -9.70 -25.21 -11.65
C ALA A 242 -10.50 -24.64 -12.83
N LEU A 243 -10.46 -25.29 -13.98
CA LEU A 243 -11.26 -24.92 -15.14
C LEU A 243 -12.76 -25.15 -14.90
N GLU A 244 -13.13 -26.28 -14.30
CA GLU A 244 -14.50 -26.59 -13.93
C GLU A 244 -15.05 -25.60 -12.89
N ALA A 245 -14.26 -25.28 -11.85
CA ALA A 245 -14.60 -24.26 -10.85
C ALA A 245 -14.76 -22.86 -11.45
N ALA A 246 -14.05 -22.56 -12.53
CA ALA A 246 -14.17 -21.32 -13.28
C ALA A 246 -15.32 -21.30 -14.28
N GLY A 247 -16.07 -22.43 -14.45
CA GLY A 247 -17.11 -22.58 -15.45
C GLY A 247 -16.57 -22.61 -16.89
N LEU A 248 -15.29 -22.98 -17.06
CA LEU A 248 -14.63 -23.10 -18.34
C LEU A 248 -14.52 -24.58 -18.70
N SER A 249 -15.03 -24.96 -19.88
CA SER A 249 -14.87 -26.31 -20.41
C SER A 249 -13.47 -26.45 -21.02
N PRO A 250 -12.75 -27.54 -20.73
CA PRO A 250 -11.55 -27.88 -21.48
C PRO A 250 -11.98 -28.39 -22.86
N GLU A 251 -12.04 -27.54 -23.87
CA GLU A 251 -12.12 -27.89 -25.27
C GLU A 251 -10.73 -27.94 -25.92
#